data_dc3d7ea3fdbdfcb8dc5eb54127b4e814
#
_entry.id   dc3d7ea3fdbdfcb8dc5eb54127b4e814
#
_cell.length_a   1.000
_cell.length_b   1.000
_cell.length_c   1.000
_cell.angle_alpha   90.00
_cell.angle_beta   90.00
_cell.angle_gamma   90.00
#
_symmetry.space_group_name_H-M   'P 1'
#
loop_
_entity.id
_entity.type
_entity.pdbx_description
1 polymer ?
#
loop_
_entity_poly.entity_id
_entity_poly.type
_entity_poly.pdbx_seq_one_letter_code
_entity_poly.pdbx_strand_id
1 'polypeptide(L)'
;MASEFDAAASMRGGPSDRAEAWAFIRAFAAAWYTPLTDADGAGEEELRRAEDRLGLLLPTALREAYLLFGGRRGMIDHQDPMLPPAELFVHEDPDSAAVPVHRAENQGCAFWGVRLRDLGKSDPPVVVLTPDGWRPFMDRLSVACVELVLSEALLADEPLYDACELPADVVDAVPALFERVALPDHPMWTGADGSPVRWFSAPGLLLRQDGTVGGSWLHVRGRTPAHLTAARTAVPGTWTHPQGTEPA
;
A
#
# COMPACT_ATOMS: atom_id res chain seq x y z
N MET A 1 10.99 -22.28 -17.54
CA MET A 1 11.07 -20.85 -17.13
C MET A 1 10.29 -20.75 -15.83
N ALA A 2 10.83 -20.15 -14.78
CA ALA A 2 10.06 -19.87 -13.56
C ALA A 2 8.87 -18.96 -13.95
N SER A 3 7.67 -19.26 -13.44
CA SER A 3 6.50 -18.41 -13.62
C SER A 3 6.82 -17.03 -13.04
N GLU A 4 6.50 -15.97 -13.78
CA GLU A 4 6.64 -14.61 -13.28
C GLU A 4 5.70 -14.38 -12.10
N PHE A 5 6.15 -13.59 -11.10
CA PHE A 5 5.37 -13.32 -9.90
C PHE A 5 4.09 -12.56 -10.25
N ASP A 6 2.98 -13.04 -9.71
CA ASP A 6 1.65 -12.45 -9.79
C ASP A 6 1.10 -12.26 -8.38
N ALA A 7 0.76 -11.02 -8.00
CA ALA A 7 0.31 -10.69 -6.66
C ALA A 7 -1.05 -11.34 -6.32
N ALA A 8 -1.99 -11.37 -7.28
CA ALA A 8 -3.29 -11.99 -7.05
C ALA A 8 -3.17 -13.51 -6.87
N ALA A 9 -2.40 -14.17 -7.76
CA ALA A 9 -2.16 -15.60 -7.64
C ALA A 9 -1.43 -15.98 -6.34
N SER A 10 -0.50 -15.10 -5.87
CA SER A 10 0.28 -15.32 -4.65
C SER A 10 -0.51 -15.06 -3.36
N MET A 11 -1.66 -14.37 -3.44
CA MET A 11 -2.48 -13.98 -2.29
C MET A 11 -3.93 -14.49 -2.40
N ARG A 12 -4.16 -15.64 -3.06
CA ARG A 12 -5.51 -16.19 -3.22
C ARG A 12 -6.19 -16.42 -1.87
N GLY A 13 -7.40 -15.86 -1.74
CA GLY A 13 -8.17 -15.94 -0.50
C GLY A 13 -7.79 -14.89 0.57
N GLY A 14 -6.77 -14.09 0.31
CA GLY A 14 -6.22 -13.13 1.28
C GLY A 14 -5.40 -13.82 2.38
N PRO A 15 -4.51 -13.07 3.05
CA PRO A 15 -3.74 -13.64 4.15
C PRO A 15 -4.65 -13.91 5.35
N SER A 16 -4.68 -15.15 5.85
CA SER A 16 -5.50 -15.56 6.99
C SER A 16 -4.93 -15.08 8.33
N ASP A 17 -3.63 -14.88 8.40
CA ASP A 17 -2.90 -14.41 9.58
C ASP A 17 -1.70 -13.52 9.20
N ARG A 18 -0.96 -13.06 10.23
CA ARG A 18 0.24 -12.25 10.04
C ARG A 18 1.36 -12.99 9.30
N ALA A 19 1.54 -14.27 9.57
CA ALA A 19 2.62 -15.06 8.97
C ALA A 19 2.46 -15.13 7.45
N GLU A 20 1.23 -15.31 6.96
CA GLU A 20 0.92 -15.30 5.53
C GLU A 20 1.11 -13.91 4.92
N ALA A 21 0.75 -12.83 5.63
CA ALA A 21 1.02 -11.46 5.17
C ALA A 21 2.53 -11.20 5.03
N TRP A 22 3.34 -11.62 6.01
CA TRP A 22 4.79 -11.49 5.94
C TRP A 22 5.43 -12.39 4.88
N ALA A 23 4.90 -13.59 4.67
CA ALA A 23 5.34 -14.48 3.60
C ALA A 23 5.08 -13.84 2.21
N PHE A 24 3.91 -13.24 2.02
CA PHE A 24 3.60 -12.50 0.80
C PHE A 24 4.58 -11.33 0.58
N ILE A 25 4.82 -10.49 1.60
CA ILE A 25 5.75 -9.35 1.49
C ILE A 25 7.17 -9.82 1.14
N ARG A 26 7.65 -10.93 1.73
CA ARG A 26 8.96 -11.53 1.37
C ARG A 26 8.99 -11.98 -0.09
N ALA A 27 7.95 -12.67 -0.55
CA ALA A 27 7.85 -13.14 -1.93
C ALA A 27 7.77 -11.97 -2.93
N PHE A 28 6.98 -10.95 -2.60
CA PHE A 28 6.86 -9.72 -3.39
C PHE A 28 8.22 -8.99 -3.49
N ALA A 29 8.89 -8.78 -2.35
CA ALA A 29 10.20 -8.15 -2.32
C ALA A 29 11.23 -8.92 -3.17
N ALA A 30 11.26 -10.25 -3.08
CA ALA A 30 12.14 -11.09 -3.88
C ALA A 30 11.86 -10.98 -5.39
N ALA A 31 10.61 -10.75 -5.77
CA ALA A 31 10.21 -10.66 -7.17
C ALA A 31 10.37 -9.25 -7.77
N TRP A 32 10.02 -8.21 -7.02
CA TRP A 32 9.98 -6.81 -7.51
C TRP A 32 11.24 -6.01 -7.16
N TYR A 33 12.00 -6.44 -6.16
CA TYR A 33 13.25 -5.83 -5.69
C TYR A 33 14.35 -6.88 -5.57
N THR A 34 14.85 -7.06 -4.35
CA THR A 34 15.75 -8.15 -3.95
C THR A 34 15.19 -8.80 -2.68
N PRO A 35 15.48 -10.09 -2.42
CA PRO A 35 15.02 -10.75 -1.22
C PRO A 35 15.34 -9.97 0.05
N LEU A 36 14.38 -9.93 0.99
CA LEU A 36 14.60 -9.33 2.30
C LEU A 36 15.59 -10.16 3.12
N THR A 37 16.44 -9.46 3.86
CA THR A 37 17.43 -10.00 4.79
C THR A 37 17.24 -9.39 6.18
N ASP A 38 17.93 -9.88 7.18
CA ASP A 38 17.87 -9.31 8.55
C ASP A 38 18.38 -7.86 8.61
N ALA A 39 19.18 -7.43 7.63
CA ALA A 39 19.66 -6.06 7.53
C ALA A 39 18.60 -5.05 7.04
N ASP A 40 17.48 -5.52 6.51
CA ASP A 40 16.39 -4.70 6.00
C ASP A 40 15.39 -4.28 7.10
N GLY A 41 15.52 -4.82 8.30
CA GLY A 41 14.72 -4.46 9.47
C GLY A 41 15.24 -3.23 10.20
N ALA A 42 14.36 -2.57 10.95
CA ALA A 42 14.76 -1.62 11.99
C ALA A 42 15.29 -2.39 13.22
N GLY A 43 16.17 -1.75 14.00
CA GLY A 43 16.73 -2.37 15.19
C GLY A 43 15.73 -2.46 16.35
N GLU A 44 15.78 -3.55 17.14
CA GLU A 44 14.98 -3.71 18.38
C GLU A 44 15.13 -2.53 19.35
N GLU A 45 16.34 -1.98 19.44
CA GLU A 45 16.66 -0.83 20.28
C GLU A 45 15.98 0.45 19.80
N GLU A 46 15.82 0.62 18.47
CA GLU A 46 15.09 1.76 17.91
C GLU A 46 13.60 1.68 18.24
N LEU A 47 13.02 0.48 18.16
CA LEU A 47 11.62 0.25 18.51
C LEU A 47 11.38 0.53 19.98
N ARG A 48 12.26 0.06 20.88
CA ARG A 48 12.14 0.30 22.32
C ARG A 48 12.24 1.80 22.65
N ARG A 49 13.16 2.53 22.02
CA ARG A 49 13.24 4.00 22.19
C ARG A 49 11.98 4.71 21.73
N ALA A 50 11.38 4.26 20.62
CA ALA A 50 10.11 4.81 20.15
C ALA A 50 8.98 4.56 21.15
N GLU A 51 8.87 3.34 21.70
CA GLU A 51 7.90 2.97 22.73
C GLU A 51 8.08 3.80 24.01
N ASP A 52 9.32 3.95 24.50
CA ASP A 52 9.65 4.77 25.67
C ASP A 52 9.28 6.25 25.44
N ARG A 53 9.60 6.79 24.26
CA ARG A 53 9.28 8.19 23.91
C ARG A 53 7.79 8.45 23.80
N LEU A 54 7.03 7.50 23.26
CA LEU A 54 5.58 7.61 23.10
C LEU A 54 4.81 7.25 24.38
N GLY A 55 5.44 6.56 25.31
CA GLY A 55 4.78 6.02 26.50
C GLY A 55 3.77 4.90 26.18
N LEU A 56 3.94 4.19 25.07
CA LEU A 56 3.07 3.09 24.63
C LEU A 56 3.90 1.93 24.07
N LEU A 57 3.29 0.73 24.10
CA LEU A 57 3.84 -0.44 23.41
C LEU A 57 3.26 -0.53 21.99
N LEU A 58 4.12 -0.82 21.03
CA LEU A 58 3.69 -1.07 19.66
C LEU A 58 3.00 -2.44 19.55
N PRO A 59 1.91 -2.56 18.77
CA PRO A 59 1.30 -3.85 18.47
C PRO A 59 2.30 -4.85 17.88
N THR A 60 2.10 -6.14 18.14
CA THR A 60 3.00 -7.19 17.65
C THR A 60 3.20 -7.10 16.13
N ALA A 61 2.12 -6.93 15.37
CA ALA A 61 2.20 -6.80 13.91
C ALA A 61 3.07 -5.61 13.46
N LEU A 62 3.00 -4.46 14.17
CA LEU A 62 3.81 -3.29 13.81
C LEU A 62 5.30 -3.51 14.12
N ARG A 63 5.61 -4.15 15.26
CA ARG A 63 6.99 -4.53 15.59
C ARG A 63 7.55 -5.51 14.57
N GLU A 64 6.78 -6.56 14.22
CA GLU A 64 7.16 -7.54 13.20
C GLU A 64 7.41 -6.88 11.84
N ALA A 65 6.56 -5.94 11.41
CA ALA A 65 6.75 -5.19 10.18
C ALA A 65 8.06 -4.37 10.18
N TYR A 66 8.32 -3.63 11.26
CA TYR A 66 9.58 -2.89 11.40
C TYR A 66 10.79 -3.81 11.37
N LEU A 67 10.77 -4.92 12.10
CA LEU A 67 11.88 -5.88 12.13
C LEU A 67 12.08 -6.58 10.78
N LEU A 68 11.02 -6.72 9.97
CA LEU A 68 11.09 -7.37 8.68
C LEU A 68 11.61 -6.46 7.57
N PHE A 69 11.11 -5.22 7.48
CA PHE A 69 11.38 -4.33 6.34
C PHE A 69 11.46 -2.84 6.69
N GLY A 70 11.38 -2.47 7.97
CA GLY A 70 11.34 -1.06 8.39
C GLY A 70 12.56 -0.23 8.03
N GLY A 71 13.71 -0.85 7.78
CA GLY A 71 14.93 -0.21 7.27
C GLY A 71 15.02 -0.18 5.74
N ARG A 72 14.12 -0.89 5.02
CA ARG A 72 14.15 -0.98 3.56
C ARG A 72 13.48 0.22 2.88
N ARG A 73 14.06 1.42 3.05
CA ARG A 73 13.50 2.70 2.56
C ARG A 73 13.09 2.66 1.08
N GLY A 74 13.90 2.06 0.20
CA GLY A 74 13.57 1.91 -1.23
C GLY A 74 12.35 1.03 -1.54
N MET A 75 11.65 0.48 -0.53
CA MET A 75 10.43 -0.30 -0.69
C MET A 75 9.21 0.36 -0.03
N ILE A 76 9.42 1.30 0.90
CA ILE A 76 8.37 1.84 1.77
C ILE A 76 8.42 3.37 1.94
N ASP A 77 9.12 4.10 1.04
CA ASP A 77 9.38 5.52 1.19
C ASP A 77 9.39 6.24 -0.18
N HIS A 78 8.25 6.19 -0.86
CA HIS A 78 8.09 6.87 -2.16
C HIS A 78 7.00 7.94 -2.12
N GLN A 79 5.75 7.56 -1.80
CA GLN A 79 4.60 8.47 -1.83
C GLN A 79 3.97 8.63 -0.44
N ASP A 80 3.65 7.53 0.22
CA ASP A 80 3.00 7.50 1.52
C ASP A 80 3.85 6.68 2.50
N PRO A 81 5.01 7.21 2.93
CA PRO A 81 6.03 6.43 3.61
C PRO A 81 5.58 5.83 4.95
N MET A 82 6.07 4.62 5.23
CA MET A 82 6.12 4.13 6.60
C MET A 82 7.10 4.98 7.39
N LEU A 83 6.64 5.60 8.48
CA LEU A 83 7.47 6.45 9.33
C LEU A 83 8.59 5.62 9.99
N PRO A 84 9.83 6.11 10.04
CA PRO A 84 10.86 5.48 10.87
C PRO A 84 10.43 5.44 12.35
N PRO A 85 10.91 4.49 13.17
CA PRO A 85 10.54 4.42 14.59
C PRO A 85 10.74 5.74 15.36
N ALA A 86 11.78 6.51 15.01
CA ALA A 86 12.06 7.81 15.64
C ALA A 86 11.01 8.89 15.32
N GLU A 87 10.27 8.75 14.22
CA GLU A 87 9.29 9.73 13.74
C GLU A 87 7.84 9.35 14.04
N LEU A 88 7.60 8.19 14.64
CA LEU A 88 6.27 7.82 15.12
C LEU A 88 5.72 8.90 16.06
N PHE A 89 4.46 9.23 15.93
CA PHE A 89 3.81 10.24 16.78
C PHE A 89 2.38 9.84 17.11
N VAL A 90 1.79 10.52 18.08
CA VAL A 90 0.37 10.39 18.40
C VAL A 90 -0.36 11.60 17.83
N HIS A 91 -1.28 11.36 16.91
CA HIS A 91 -2.18 12.41 16.42
C HIS A 91 -3.29 12.62 17.44
N GLU A 92 -3.32 13.79 18.04
CA GLU A 92 -4.38 14.20 18.96
C GLU A 92 -5.49 14.88 18.16
N ASP A 93 -6.70 14.37 18.28
CA ASP A 93 -7.89 14.96 17.68
C ASP A 93 -8.85 15.34 18.82
N PRO A 94 -9.24 16.61 18.92
CA PRO A 94 -10.17 17.07 19.97
C PRO A 94 -11.52 16.34 19.97
N ASP A 95 -11.96 15.87 18.81
CA ASP A 95 -13.27 15.25 18.60
C ASP A 95 -13.19 13.71 18.54
N SER A 96 -11.99 13.12 18.52
CA SER A 96 -11.78 11.69 18.47
C SER A 96 -10.67 11.25 19.43
N ALA A 97 -10.61 9.93 19.71
CA ALA A 97 -9.53 9.37 20.52
C ALA A 97 -8.19 9.49 19.76
N ALA A 98 -7.12 9.81 20.49
CA ALA A 98 -5.76 9.87 19.97
C ALA A 98 -5.36 8.60 19.21
N VAL A 99 -4.62 8.79 18.11
CA VAL A 99 -4.22 7.73 17.17
C VAL A 99 -2.70 7.74 16.99
N PRO A 100 -1.97 6.75 17.48
CA PRO A 100 -0.59 6.50 17.10
C PRO A 100 -0.45 6.26 15.59
N VAL A 101 0.34 7.11 14.95
CA VAL A 101 0.55 7.15 13.49
C VAL A 101 1.84 6.43 13.14
N HIS A 102 1.77 5.56 12.12
CA HIS A 102 2.92 4.80 11.62
C HIS A 102 3.16 4.99 10.10
N ARG A 103 2.26 5.65 9.39
CA ARG A 103 2.38 5.98 7.97
C ARG A 103 1.80 7.38 7.74
N ALA A 104 2.44 8.18 6.91
CA ALA A 104 2.00 9.53 6.56
C ALA A 104 2.08 9.75 5.05
N GLU A 105 1.13 10.46 4.47
CA GLU A 105 1.22 10.96 3.11
C GLU A 105 2.34 12.05 3.06
N ASN A 106 3.09 12.12 1.96
CA ASN A 106 4.33 12.90 1.85
C ASN A 106 4.17 14.42 2.06
N GLN A 107 2.97 14.96 1.88
CA GLN A 107 2.62 16.36 2.16
C GLN A 107 1.90 16.54 3.50
N GLY A 108 1.69 15.46 4.25
CA GLY A 108 0.99 15.48 5.54
C GLY A 108 -0.52 15.66 5.43
N CYS A 109 -1.11 15.36 4.27
CA CYS A 109 -2.55 15.46 4.05
C CYS A 109 -3.34 14.27 4.60
N ALA A 110 -2.68 13.13 4.83
CA ALA A 110 -3.29 11.94 5.38
C ALA A 110 -2.33 11.19 6.30
N PHE A 111 -2.90 10.48 7.28
CA PHE A 111 -2.16 9.65 8.23
C PHE A 111 -2.84 8.30 8.38
N TRP A 112 -2.06 7.24 8.60
CA TRP A 112 -2.56 5.91 8.95
C TRP A 112 -2.06 5.52 10.34
N GLY A 113 -2.96 5.01 11.15
CA GLY A 113 -2.63 4.69 12.53
C GLY A 113 -3.53 3.64 13.15
N VAL A 114 -3.24 3.32 14.40
CA VAL A 114 -4.00 2.38 15.23
C VAL A 114 -4.62 3.15 16.39
N ARG A 115 -5.93 3.00 16.65
CA ARG A 115 -6.57 3.66 17.78
C ARG A 115 -5.98 3.16 19.10
N LEU A 116 -5.79 4.03 20.09
CA LEU A 116 -5.23 3.68 21.39
C LEU A 116 -5.91 2.45 22.03
N ARG A 117 -7.24 2.37 21.93
CA ARG A 117 -8.01 1.24 22.50
C ARG A 117 -7.70 -0.12 21.85
N ASP A 118 -7.10 -0.12 20.68
CA ASP A 118 -6.80 -1.31 19.90
C ASP A 118 -5.33 -1.74 19.99
N LEU A 119 -4.45 -0.94 20.60
CA LEU A 119 -3.01 -1.23 20.72
C LEU A 119 -2.68 -2.55 21.41
N GLY A 120 -3.54 -2.99 22.34
CA GLY A 120 -3.37 -4.28 23.04
C GLY A 120 -3.63 -5.51 22.15
N LYS A 121 -4.18 -5.34 20.95
CA LYS A 121 -4.36 -6.44 20.00
C LYS A 121 -3.03 -6.75 19.30
N SER A 122 -2.78 -8.02 19.03
CA SER A 122 -1.55 -8.43 18.32
C SER A 122 -1.52 -7.97 16.85
N ASP A 123 -2.69 -7.87 16.22
CA ASP A 123 -2.88 -7.43 14.82
C ASP A 123 -4.13 -6.53 14.75
N PRO A 124 -4.03 -5.27 15.19
CA PRO A 124 -5.17 -4.37 15.33
C PRO A 124 -5.68 -3.86 13.97
N PRO A 125 -6.92 -3.35 13.92
CA PRO A 125 -7.41 -2.61 12.78
C PRO A 125 -6.65 -1.28 12.63
N VAL A 126 -6.50 -0.85 11.37
CA VAL A 126 -5.90 0.42 10.98
C VAL A 126 -6.98 1.39 10.54
N VAL A 127 -6.80 2.65 10.88
CA VAL A 127 -7.63 3.77 10.43
C VAL A 127 -6.80 4.73 9.59
N VAL A 128 -7.47 5.45 8.69
CA VAL A 128 -6.88 6.53 7.88
C VAL A 128 -7.55 7.85 8.21
N LEU A 129 -6.76 8.92 8.34
CA LEU A 129 -7.29 10.27 8.45
C LEU A 129 -7.67 10.78 7.06
N THR A 130 -8.91 11.19 6.91
CA THR A 130 -9.48 11.81 5.71
C THR A 130 -9.96 13.22 6.08
N PRO A 131 -10.35 14.08 5.12
CA PRO A 131 -10.98 15.37 5.42
C PRO A 131 -12.20 15.26 6.35
N ASP A 132 -12.89 14.11 6.35
CA ASP A 132 -14.07 13.83 7.19
C ASP A 132 -13.70 13.16 8.53
N GLY A 133 -12.42 13.16 8.91
CA GLY A 133 -11.89 12.52 10.12
C GLY A 133 -11.44 11.08 9.91
N TRP A 134 -11.20 10.38 11.02
CA TRP A 134 -10.66 9.03 11.03
C TRP A 134 -11.66 7.98 10.55
N ARG A 135 -11.36 7.30 9.44
CA ARG A 135 -12.17 6.23 8.83
C ARG A 135 -11.50 4.87 8.98
N PRO A 136 -12.26 3.76 9.06
CA PRO A 136 -11.69 2.42 8.92
C PRO A 136 -10.91 2.28 7.61
N PHE A 137 -9.72 1.66 7.67
CA PHE A 137 -8.88 1.41 6.50
C PHE A 137 -8.74 -0.09 6.24
N MET A 138 -8.16 -0.83 7.19
CA MET A 138 -7.98 -2.28 7.13
C MET A 138 -8.32 -2.89 8.49
N ASP A 139 -8.91 -4.09 8.49
CA ASP A 139 -9.28 -4.80 9.72
C ASP A 139 -8.07 -5.35 10.48
N ARG A 140 -6.90 -5.44 9.82
CA ARG A 140 -5.64 -5.92 10.38
C ARG A 140 -4.47 -5.08 9.89
N LEU A 141 -3.56 -4.78 10.80
CA LEU A 141 -2.34 -4.02 10.50
C LEU A 141 -1.42 -4.79 9.55
N SER A 142 -1.33 -6.10 9.68
CA SER A 142 -0.55 -6.94 8.75
C SER A 142 -1.04 -6.82 7.30
N VAL A 143 -2.35 -6.72 7.08
CA VAL A 143 -2.94 -6.49 5.75
C VAL A 143 -2.69 -5.05 5.27
N ALA A 144 -2.75 -4.07 6.18
CA ALA A 144 -2.38 -2.69 5.87
C ALA A 144 -0.90 -2.56 5.47
N CYS A 145 -0.01 -3.38 6.04
CA CYS A 145 1.40 -3.45 5.62
C CYS A 145 1.57 -4.07 4.22
N VAL A 146 0.74 -5.04 3.85
CA VAL A 146 0.73 -5.55 2.47
C VAL A 146 0.31 -4.45 1.50
N GLU A 147 -0.76 -3.74 1.80
CA GLU A 147 -1.24 -2.62 0.98
C GLU A 147 -0.17 -1.51 0.87
N LEU A 148 0.46 -1.12 1.98
CA LEU A 148 1.56 -0.15 1.99
C LEU A 148 2.67 -0.56 1.01
N VAL A 149 3.16 -1.80 1.08
CA VAL A 149 4.24 -2.28 0.20
C VAL A 149 3.82 -2.26 -1.27
N LEU A 150 2.59 -2.63 -1.58
CA LEU A 150 2.06 -2.56 -2.95
C LEU A 150 1.92 -1.11 -3.42
N SER A 151 1.41 -0.22 -2.57
CA SER A 151 1.21 1.21 -2.88
C SER A 151 2.54 1.91 -3.16
N GLU A 152 3.52 1.71 -2.28
CA GLU A 152 4.85 2.27 -2.44
C GLU A 152 5.58 1.67 -3.68
N ALA A 153 5.40 0.37 -3.91
CA ALA A 153 5.94 -0.25 -5.11
C ALA A 153 5.32 0.29 -6.40
N LEU A 154 4.02 0.57 -6.41
CA LEU A 154 3.33 1.12 -7.57
C LEU A 154 3.95 2.43 -8.04
N LEU A 155 4.42 3.28 -7.12
CA LEU A 155 4.90 4.64 -7.37
C LEU A 155 6.44 4.76 -7.32
N ALA A 156 7.15 3.64 -7.18
CA ALA A 156 8.60 3.63 -6.92
C ALA A 156 9.48 3.95 -8.13
N ASP A 157 8.98 3.83 -9.37
CA ASP A 157 9.78 4.02 -10.58
C ASP A 157 8.92 4.62 -11.69
N GLU A 158 9.07 5.92 -11.93
CA GLU A 158 8.28 6.67 -12.89
C GLU A 158 8.31 6.11 -14.33
N PRO A 159 9.46 5.68 -14.90
CA PRO A 159 9.48 5.15 -16.27
C PRO A 159 8.67 3.87 -16.46
N LEU A 160 8.41 3.11 -15.38
CA LEU A 160 7.64 1.88 -15.40
C LEU A 160 6.22 2.05 -14.85
N TYR A 161 5.83 3.27 -14.53
CA TYR A 161 4.52 3.66 -14.05
C TYR A 161 3.75 4.45 -15.11
N ASP A 162 2.43 4.30 -15.14
CA ASP A 162 1.52 5.18 -15.85
C ASP A 162 0.14 5.18 -15.17
N ALA A 163 -0.67 6.17 -15.52
CA ALA A 163 -2.04 6.26 -15.04
C ALA A 163 -3.01 6.45 -16.22
N CYS A 164 -4.18 5.86 -16.10
CA CYS A 164 -5.24 5.94 -17.08
C CYS A 164 -6.51 6.48 -16.44
N GLU A 165 -7.05 7.55 -17.00
CA GLU A 165 -8.42 7.97 -16.67
C GLU A 165 -9.39 6.98 -17.34
N LEU A 166 -10.22 6.32 -16.53
CA LEU A 166 -11.16 5.30 -17.00
C LEU A 166 -12.50 5.94 -17.36
N PRO A 167 -12.96 5.76 -18.62
CA PRO A 167 -14.36 6.03 -18.95
C PRO A 167 -15.32 5.22 -18.08
N ALA A 168 -16.49 5.76 -17.78
CA ALA A 168 -17.45 5.13 -16.86
C ALA A 168 -17.88 3.71 -17.27
N ASP A 169 -17.93 3.44 -18.58
CA ASP A 169 -18.24 2.12 -19.15
C ASP A 169 -17.05 1.14 -19.08
N VAL A 170 -15.84 1.62 -18.82
CA VAL A 170 -14.62 0.80 -18.72
C VAL A 170 -14.30 0.44 -17.26
N VAL A 171 -14.76 1.23 -16.29
CA VAL A 171 -14.51 1.00 -14.85
C VAL A 171 -14.87 -0.44 -14.44
N ASP A 172 -16.02 -0.93 -14.90
CA ASP A 172 -16.51 -2.27 -14.59
C ASP A 172 -15.85 -3.38 -15.44
N ALA A 173 -15.09 -3.02 -16.47
CA ALA A 173 -14.37 -3.98 -17.31
C ALA A 173 -13.02 -4.40 -16.71
N VAL A 174 -12.40 -3.60 -15.83
CA VAL A 174 -11.10 -3.89 -15.22
C VAL A 174 -11.04 -5.28 -14.58
N PRO A 175 -12.06 -5.73 -13.80
CA PRO A 175 -12.09 -7.08 -13.23
C PRO A 175 -12.16 -8.22 -14.25
N ALA A 176 -12.56 -7.95 -15.49
CA ALA A 176 -12.55 -8.95 -16.56
C ALA A 176 -11.18 -9.07 -17.25
N LEU A 177 -10.32 -8.05 -17.10
CA LEU A 177 -9.01 -7.97 -17.74
C LEU A 177 -7.88 -8.43 -16.82
N PHE A 178 -8.03 -8.22 -15.50
CA PHE A 178 -6.98 -8.47 -14.51
C PHE A 178 -7.54 -9.22 -13.29
N GLU A 179 -6.73 -10.12 -12.72
CA GLU A 179 -7.11 -10.85 -11.52
C GLU A 179 -7.10 -9.93 -10.30
N ARG A 180 -8.15 -10.02 -9.49
CA ARG A 180 -8.28 -9.25 -8.25
C ARG A 180 -7.25 -9.71 -7.22
N VAL A 181 -6.44 -8.80 -6.68
CA VAL A 181 -5.65 -9.06 -5.48
C VAL A 181 -6.60 -9.14 -4.29
N ALA A 182 -6.47 -10.18 -3.46
CA ALA A 182 -7.39 -10.45 -2.36
C ALA A 182 -7.13 -9.51 -1.15
N LEU A 183 -7.05 -8.20 -1.41
CA LEU A 183 -7.12 -7.14 -0.43
C LEU A 183 -8.56 -6.64 -0.31
N PRO A 184 -9.02 -6.29 0.91
CA PRO A 184 -10.31 -5.61 1.10
C PRO A 184 -10.37 -4.29 0.32
N ASP A 185 -11.55 -3.96 -0.16
CA ASP A 185 -11.83 -2.62 -0.65
C ASP A 185 -11.64 -1.61 0.49
N HIS A 186 -10.97 -0.50 0.23
CA HIS A 186 -10.69 0.49 1.27
C HIS A 186 -10.89 1.92 0.75
N PRO A 187 -11.13 2.90 1.64
CA PRO A 187 -11.34 4.27 1.22
C PRO A 187 -10.04 4.88 0.67
N MET A 188 -10.19 5.76 -0.33
CA MET A 188 -9.12 6.71 -0.67
C MET A 188 -9.09 7.81 0.40
N TRP A 189 -7.89 8.22 0.81
CA TRP A 189 -7.75 9.23 1.86
C TRP A 189 -8.23 10.65 1.43
N THR A 190 -8.36 10.90 0.14
CA THR A 190 -8.81 12.21 -0.38
C THR A 190 -10.29 12.52 -0.14
N GLY A 191 -11.11 11.56 0.27
CA GLY A 191 -12.51 11.78 0.59
C GLY A 191 -13.39 10.55 0.49
N ALA A 192 -14.57 10.62 1.12
CA ALA A 192 -15.47 9.49 1.30
C ALA A 192 -16.38 9.20 0.11
N ASP A 193 -16.54 10.13 -0.83
CA ASP A 193 -17.58 10.04 -1.88
C ASP A 193 -17.10 9.34 -3.16
N GLY A 194 -15.86 8.80 -3.16
CA GLY A 194 -15.32 8.04 -4.28
C GLY A 194 -15.60 6.54 -4.21
N SER A 195 -15.45 5.86 -5.35
CA SER A 195 -15.39 4.40 -5.37
C SER A 195 -14.20 3.92 -4.52
N PRO A 196 -14.32 2.76 -3.85
CA PRO A 196 -13.23 2.25 -3.04
C PRO A 196 -12.00 1.93 -3.91
N VAL A 197 -10.84 2.03 -3.28
CA VAL A 197 -9.57 1.56 -3.86
C VAL A 197 -9.61 0.05 -4.01
N ARG A 198 -9.19 -0.44 -5.18
CA ARG A 198 -9.15 -1.86 -5.53
C ARG A 198 -7.84 -2.21 -6.20
N TRP A 199 -7.31 -3.38 -5.84
CA TRP A 199 -6.05 -3.87 -6.35
C TRP A 199 -6.24 -5.03 -7.33
N PHE A 200 -5.47 -5.02 -8.41
CA PHE A 200 -5.44 -6.07 -9.43
C PHE A 200 -4.01 -6.40 -9.80
N SER A 201 -3.79 -7.55 -10.41
CA SER A 201 -2.49 -7.90 -10.98
C SER A 201 -2.62 -8.84 -12.19
N ALA A 202 -1.51 -8.95 -12.88
CA ALA A 202 -1.18 -10.00 -13.82
C ALA A 202 0.33 -10.29 -13.70
N PRO A 203 0.88 -11.35 -14.28
CA PRO A 203 2.31 -11.59 -14.26
C PRO A 203 3.11 -10.35 -14.70
N GLY A 204 3.97 -9.83 -13.80
CA GLY A 204 4.77 -8.64 -14.03
C GLY A 204 4.02 -7.29 -14.03
N LEU A 205 2.74 -7.27 -13.66
CA LEU A 205 1.90 -6.08 -13.55
C LEU A 205 1.31 -5.93 -12.16
N LEU A 206 1.30 -4.68 -11.67
CA LEU A 206 0.58 -4.25 -10.48
C LEU A 206 -0.34 -3.10 -10.86
N LEU A 207 -1.61 -3.18 -10.46
CA LEU A 207 -2.61 -2.18 -10.81
C LEU A 207 -3.44 -1.79 -9.58
N ARG A 208 -3.75 -0.49 -9.46
CA ARG A 208 -4.64 0.06 -8.44
C ARG A 208 -5.70 0.91 -9.12
N GLN A 209 -6.96 0.58 -8.88
CA GLN A 209 -8.10 1.38 -9.31
C GLN A 209 -8.53 2.27 -8.17
N ASP A 210 -8.52 3.58 -8.39
CA ASP A 210 -8.98 4.60 -7.46
C ASP A 210 -10.25 5.24 -8.01
N GLY A 211 -11.24 5.45 -7.16
CA GLY A 211 -12.39 6.29 -7.47
C GLY A 211 -12.20 7.67 -6.85
N THR A 212 -12.39 8.72 -7.65
CA THR A 212 -12.47 10.11 -7.18
C THR A 212 -13.82 10.70 -7.54
N VAL A 213 -14.17 11.84 -6.91
CA VAL A 213 -15.37 12.59 -7.31
C VAL A 213 -15.21 13.01 -8.77
N GLY A 214 -16.07 12.47 -9.64
CA GLY A 214 -16.11 12.81 -11.07
C GLY A 214 -15.27 11.93 -12.00
N GLY A 215 -14.55 10.91 -11.49
CA GLY A 215 -13.78 10.00 -12.35
C GLY A 215 -13.28 8.76 -11.64
N SER A 216 -12.72 7.85 -12.39
CA SER A 216 -11.99 6.69 -11.87
C SER A 216 -10.64 6.61 -12.57
N TRP A 217 -9.60 6.29 -11.80
CA TRP A 217 -8.24 6.17 -12.29
C TRP A 217 -7.73 4.75 -12.12
N LEU A 218 -6.98 4.29 -13.10
CA LEU A 218 -6.21 3.07 -13.02
C LEU A 218 -4.72 3.43 -13.03
N HIS A 219 -4.07 3.23 -11.92
CA HIS A 219 -2.62 3.35 -11.78
C HIS A 219 -2.00 2.00 -12.11
N VAL A 220 -0.97 1.98 -12.92
CA VAL A 220 -0.33 0.76 -13.42
C VAL A 220 1.18 0.87 -13.31
N ARG A 221 1.80 -0.17 -12.81
CA ARG A 221 3.25 -0.37 -12.87
C ARG A 221 3.56 -1.71 -13.51
N GLY A 222 4.43 -1.69 -14.53
CA GLY A 222 5.02 -2.88 -15.11
C GLY A 222 6.42 -3.16 -14.54
N ARG A 223 6.84 -4.41 -14.45
CA ARG A 223 8.24 -4.77 -14.15
C ARG A 223 9.17 -4.47 -15.32
N THR A 224 8.61 -4.35 -16.52
CA THR A 224 9.35 -4.03 -17.75
C THR A 224 8.50 -3.10 -18.63
N PRO A 225 9.12 -2.35 -19.57
CA PRO A 225 8.36 -1.56 -20.56
C PRO A 225 7.34 -2.39 -21.35
N ALA A 226 7.64 -3.66 -21.61
CA ALA A 226 6.71 -4.55 -22.33
C ALA A 226 5.42 -4.83 -21.54
N HIS A 227 5.53 -5.03 -20.21
CA HIS A 227 4.36 -5.19 -19.33
C HIS A 227 3.50 -3.94 -19.32
N LEU A 228 4.10 -2.76 -19.18
CA LEU A 228 3.36 -1.49 -19.21
C LEU A 228 2.65 -1.27 -20.54
N THR A 229 3.33 -1.58 -21.66
CA THR A 229 2.74 -1.51 -22.99
C THR A 229 1.56 -2.47 -23.15
N ALA A 230 1.66 -3.69 -22.60
CA ALA A 230 0.57 -4.66 -22.63
C ALA A 230 -0.67 -4.15 -21.86
N ALA A 231 -0.47 -3.54 -20.69
CA ALA A 231 -1.56 -2.93 -19.92
C ALA A 231 -2.23 -1.77 -20.67
N ARG A 232 -1.43 -0.87 -21.27
CA ARG A 232 -1.94 0.24 -22.08
C ARG A 232 -2.75 -0.23 -23.29
N THR A 233 -2.37 -1.37 -23.87
CA THR A 233 -3.10 -1.97 -25.01
C THR A 233 -4.40 -2.62 -24.57
N ALA A 234 -4.42 -3.23 -23.38
CA ALA A 234 -5.58 -3.95 -22.88
C ALA A 234 -6.69 -3.03 -22.34
N VAL A 235 -6.33 -1.85 -21.80
CA VAL A 235 -7.28 -0.94 -21.17
C VAL A 235 -7.54 0.26 -22.08
N PRO A 236 -8.76 0.40 -22.62
CA PRO A 236 -9.15 1.61 -23.35
C PRO A 236 -9.35 2.77 -22.36
N GLY A 237 -8.72 3.92 -22.63
CA GLY A 237 -8.79 5.10 -21.77
C GLY A 237 -7.75 6.15 -22.16
N THR A 238 -7.71 7.24 -21.42
CA THR A 238 -6.74 8.32 -21.64
C THR A 238 -5.55 8.11 -20.70
N TRP A 239 -4.41 7.70 -21.25
CA TRP A 239 -3.17 7.49 -20.51
C TRP A 239 -2.40 8.81 -20.34
N THR A 240 -1.78 9.01 -19.17
CA THR A 240 -1.00 10.22 -18.87
C THR A 240 0.27 10.34 -19.68
N HIS A 241 0.89 9.19 -20.04
CA HIS A 241 2.06 9.15 -20.92
C HIS A 241 1.72 8.39 -22.22
N PRO A 242 1.13 9.05 -23.22
CA PRO A 242 0.76 8.39 -24.46
C PRO A 242 2.00 7.79 -25.15
N GLN A 243 1.82 6.61 -25.76
CA GLN A 243 2.90 5.92 -26.48
C GLN A 243 3.49 6.82 -27.56
N GLY A 244 4.80 7.08 -27.50
CA GLY A 244 5.53 7.85 -28.51
C GLY A 244 6.13 9.18 -28.04
N THR A 245 5.90 9.61 -26.83
CA THR A 245 6.66 10.70 -26.22
C THR A 245 7.80 10.11 -25.40
N GLU A 246 8.98 9.91 -26.02
CA GLU A 246 10.20 9.76 -25.23
C GLU A 246 10.39 11.05 -24.42
N PRO A 247 10.74 10.97 -23.13
CA PRO A 247 11.15 12.16 -22.39
C PRO A 247 12.41 12.72 -23.03
N ALA A 248 12.38 14.01 -23.34
CA ALA A 248 13.51 14.77 -23.89
C ALA A 248 14.65 14.88 -22.87
#